data_9e41fb5c74e21c36733d4a284a2b6cec
#
_entry.id   9e41fb5c74e21c36733d4a284a2b6cec
#
_cell.length_a   1.000
_cell.length_b   1.000
_cell.length_c   1.000
_cell.angle_alpha   90.00
_cell.angle_beta   90.00
_cell.angle_gamma   90.00
#
_symmetry.space_group_name_H-M   'P 1'
#
loop_
_entity.id
_entity.type
_entity.pdbx_description
1 polymer ?
#
loop_
_entity_poly.entity_id
_entity_poly.type
_entity_poly.pdbx_seq_one_letter_code
_entity_poly.pdbx_strand_id
1 'polypeptide(L)'
;SINLKRNAALASIYTLTEATLREYQEKVIETVGHNKEIKMRDSIAQDKLLRDPLENKEVIVTGKGETLFYDSLSGRYFKNDMENIRKAQNDFNSELLTEMYKPLNELYHYIGLQDTELGKNLGWDTDGLLDIHFSAKIASNGIPCIVMEYRLQPKKI
;
A
#
# COMPACT_ATOMS: atom_id res chain seq x y z
N SER A 1 17.18 -15.25 -7.20
CA SER A 1 16.92 -15.29 -5.75
C SER A 1 15.51 -14.82 -5.45
N ILE A 2 15.03 -15.13 -4.25
CA ILE A 2 13.72 -14.72 -3.80
C ILE A 2 13.60 -13.19 -3.78
N ASN A 3 14.63 -12.51 -3.33
CA ASN A 3 14.65 -11.05 -3.30
C ASN A 3 14.62 -10.44 -4.70
N LEU A 4 15.32 -11.04 -5.65
CA LEU A 4 15.31 -10.59 -7.03
C LEU A 4 13.93 -10.78 -7.66
N LYS A 5 13.30 -11.93 -7.43
CA LYS A 5 11.94 -12.20 -7.90
C LYS A 5 10.94 -11.24 -7.27
N ARG A 6 11.11 -10.93 -5.99
CA ARG A 6 10.24 -9.99 -5.29
C ARG A 6 10.37 -8.58 -5.86
N ASN A 7 11.60 -8.13 -6.08
CA ASN A 7 11.83 -6.81 -6.67
C ASN A 7 11.31 -6.74 -8.09
N ALA A 8 11.48 -7.80 -8.88
CA ALA A 8 10.92 -7.89 -10.22
C ALA A 8 9.39 -7.88 -10.18
N ALA A 9 8.77 -8.58 -9.21
CA ALA A 9 7.33 -8.59 -9.05
C ALA A 9 6.80 -7.22 -8.67
N LEU A 10 7.47 -6.52 -7.76
CA LEU A 10 7.08 -5.15 -7.38
C LEU A 10 7.23 -4.20 -8.56
N ALA A 11 8.34 -4.27 -9.28
CA ALA A 11 8.54 -3.47 -10.48
C ALA A 11 7.49 -3.79 -11.55
N SER A 12 7.15 -5.06 -11.71
CA SER A 12 6.11 -5.51 -12.62
C SER A 12 4.75 -5.00 -12.23
N ILE A 13 4.43 -4.99 -10.93
CA ILE A 13 3.20 -4.40 -10.41
C ILE A 13 3.15 -2.92 -10.77
N TYR A 14 4.22 -2.19 -10.60
CA TYR A 14 4.26 -0.77 -10.95
C TYR A 14 4.18 -0.52 -12.45
N THR A 15 4.80 -1.38 -13.27
CA THR A 15 4.84 -1.18 -14.71
C THR A 15 3.63 -1.75 -15.44
N LEU A 16 3.08 -2.87 -14.96
CA LEU A 16 1.96 -3.55 -15.61
C LEU A 16 0.60 -3.05 -15.18
N THR A 17 0.51 -2.39 -14.03
CA THR A 17 -0.73 -2.38 -13.30
C THR A 17 -1.44 -1.05 -13.24
N GLU A 18 -0.85 0.03 -13.71
CA GLU A 18 -1.54 1.30 -13.66
C GLU A 18 -2.88 1.24 -14.40
N ALA A 19 -2.86 0.82 -15.65
CA ALA A 19 -4.10 0.67 -16.43
C ALA A 19 -4.84 -0.62 -16.08
N THR A 20 -4.14 -1.73 -15.96
CA THR A 20 -4.74 -3.05 -15.76
C THR A 20 -5.44 -3.17 -14.41
N LEU A 21 -4.84 -2.67 -13.34
CA LEU A 21 -5.47 -2.70 -12.03
C LEU A 21 -6.64 -1.73 -11.93
N ARG A 22 -6.56 -0.58 -12.58
CA ARG A 22 -7.69 0.35 -12.63
C ARG A 22 -8.88 -0.29 -13.33
N GLU A 23 -8.66 -0.88 -14.49
CA GLU A 23 -9.71 -1.60 -15.21
C GLU A 23 -10.30 -2.72 -14.36
N TYR A 24 -9.44 -3.48 -13.68
CA TYR A 24 -9.87 -4.56 -12.82
C TYR A 24 -10.74 -4.05 -11.67
N GLN A 25 -10.31 -2.99 -10.99
CA GLN A 25 -11.07 -2.38 -9.91
C GLN A 25 -12.42 -1.86 -10.37
N GLU A 26 -12.45 -1.16 -11.50
CA GLU A 26 -13.68 -0.63 -12.07
C GLU A 26 -14.64 -1.75 -12.42
N LYS A 27 -14.15 -2.82 -13.06
CA LYS A 27 -14.98 -3.98 -13.40
C LYS A 27 -15.50 -4.70 -12.17
N VAL A 28 -14.68 -4.84 -11.12
CA VAL A 28 -15.10 -5.50 -9.89
C VAL A 28 -16.20 -4.71 -9.22
N ILE A 29 -16.04 -3.40 -9.08
CA ILE A 29 -17.06 -2.54 -8.47
C ILE A 29 -18.35 -2.55 -9.30
N GLU A 30 -18.21 -2.46 -10.61
CA GLU A 30 -19.34 -2.42 -11.53
C GLU A 30 -20.12 -3.75 -11.56
N THR A 31 -19.41 -4.89 -11.62
CA THR A 31 -20.03 -6.18 -11.84
C THR A 31 -20.43 -6.94 -10.58
N VAL A 32 -19.67 -6.83 -9.49
CA VAL A 32 -19.88 -7.62 -8.27
C VAL A 32 -20.24 -6.80 -7.03
N GLY A 33 -20.16 -5.48 -7.15
CA GLY A 33 -20.53 -4.59 -6.07
C GLY A 33 -19.44 -4.37 -5.04
N HIS A 34 -19.67 -3.36 -4.20
CA HIS A 34 -18.67 -2.84 -3.27
C HIS A 34 -18.23 -3.85 -2.20
N ASN A 35 -19.19 -4.61 -1.64
CA ASN A 35 -18.88 -5.60 -0.60
C ASN A 35 -18.00 -6.74 -1.13
N LYS A 36 -18.22 -7.15 -2.36
CA LYS A 36 -17.39 -8.19 -2.98
C LYS A 36 -16.01 -7.68 -3.35
N GLU A 37 -15.90 -6.41 -3.72
CA GLU A 37 -14.60 -5.76 -3.94
C GLU A 37 -13.77 -5.76 -2.67
N ILE A 38 -14.37 -5.42 -1.52
CA ILE A 38 -13.69 -5.46 -0.23
C ILE A 38 -13.21 -6.87 0.10
N LYS A 39 -14.06 -7.89 -0.08
CA LYS A 39 -13.68 -9.28 0.16
C LYS A 39 -12.52 -9.72 -0.73
N MET A 40 -12.52 -9.29 -1.96
CA MET A 40 -11.43 -9.60 -2.89
C MET A 40 -10.12 -8.94 -2.45
N ARG A 41 -10.15 -7.68 -2.02
CA ARG A 41 -8.97 -7.00 -1.50
C ARG A 41 -8.44 -7.68 -0.24
N ASP A 42 -9.33 -8.11 0.65
CA ASP A 42 -8.94 -8.85 1.85
C ASP A 42 -8.26 -10.18 1.50
N SER A 43 -8.76 -10.87 0.46
CA SER A 43 -8.13 -12.10 -0.03
C SER A 43 -6.74 -11.83 -0.62
N ILE A 44 -6.59 -10.77 -1.40
CA ILE A 44 -5.31 -10.35 -1.96
C ILE A 44 -4.32 -10.00 -0.83
N ALA A 45 -4.80 -9.30 0.20
CA ALA A 45 -3.98 -8.95 1.36
C ALA A 45 -3.46 -10.19 2.08
N GLN A 46 -4.32 -11.20 2.28
CA GLN A 46 -3.92 -12.46 2.89
C GLN A 46 -2.86 -13.18 2.06
N ASP A 47 -3.04 -13.22 0.74
CA ASP A 47 -2.08 -13.84 -0.16
C ASP A 47 -0.72 -13.12 -0.12
N LYS A 48 -0.72 -11.80 -0.02
CA LYS A 48 0.52 -11.02 0.08
C LYS A 48 1.28 -11.34 1.36
N LEU A 49 0.59 -11.46 2.49
CA LEU A 49 1.23 -11.84 3.74
C LEU A 49 1.81 -13.25 3.68
N LEU A 50 1.11 -14.20 3.04
CA LEU A 50 1.60 -15.56 2.89
C LEU A 50 2.85 -15.64 2.00
N ARG A 51 2.92 -14.80 0.98
CA ARG A 51 4.06 -14.77 0.06
C ARG A 51 5.26 -14.00 0.60
N ASP A 52 5.05 -13.15 1.60
CA ASP A 52 6.09 -12.30 2.16
C ASP A 52 6.09 -12.40 3.69
N PRO A 53 6.49 -13.57 4.23
CA PRO A 53 6.33 -13.85 5.65
C PRO A 53 7.22 -12.98 6.54
N LEU A 54 6.68 -12.64 7.69
CA LEU A 54 7.31 -11.74 8.67
C LEU A 54 8.65 -12.28 9.18
N GLU A 55 8.82 -13.60 9.30
CA GLU A 55 10.04 -14.21 9.82
C GLU A 55 11.30 -13.82 9.05
N ASN A 56 11.14 -13.48 7.78
CA ASN A 56 12.26 -13.13 6.90
C ASN A 56 12.45 -11.62 6.78
N LYS A 57 11.75 -10.86 7.61
CA LYS A 57 11.72 -9.40 7.51
C LYS A 57 12.05 -8.74 8.83
N GLU A 58 12.72 -7.61 8.74
CA GLU A 58 12.86 -6.70 9.87
C GLU A 58 11.59 -5.87 10.01
N VAL A 59 11.14 -5.69 11.26
CA VAL A 59 10.02 -4.79 11.55
C VAL A 59 10.56 -3.40 11.83
N ILE A 60 10.16 -2.43 11.04
CA ILE A 60 10.61 -1.05 11.17
C ILE A 60 9.83 -0.38 12.30
N VAL A 61 10.56 0.21 13.25
CA VAL A 61 9.95 0.98 14.33
C VAL A 61 9.92 2.44 13.90
N THR A 62 8.72 2.97 13.65
CA THR A 62 8.56 4.35 13.20
C THR A 62 8.53 5.36 14.35
N GLY A 63 8.29 4.88 15.57
CA GLY A 63 8.10 5.74 16.73
C GLY A 63 6.72 6.38 16.82
N LYS A 64 5.79 5.96 15.97
CA LYS A 64 4.45 6.56 15.87
C LYS A 64 3.33 5.63 16.32
N GLY A 65 3.67 4.49 16.92
CA GLY A 65 2.69 3.52 17.42
C GLY A 65 3.25 2.11 17.49
N GLU A 66 2.45 1.20 18.00
CA GLU A 66 2.85 -0.19 18.25
C GLU A 66 2.08 -1.22 17.44
N THR A 67 1.15 -0.78 16.60
CA THR A 67 0.38 -1.70 15.74
C THR A 67 1.23 -2.13 14.56
N LEU A 68 1.22 -3.43 14.26
CA LEU A 68 1.96 -3.97 13.13
C LEU A 68 1.20 -3.70 11.83
N PHE A 69 1.90 -3.12 10.87
CA PHE A 69 1.40 -2.86 9.52
C PHE A 69 2.28 -3.53 8.48
N TYR A 70 1.69 -3.81 7.33
CA TYR A 70 2.42 -4.25 6.15
C TYR A 70 2.05 -3.34 4.99
N ASP A 71 3.06 -2.70 4.38
CA ASP A 71 2.86 -1.90 3.18
C ASP A 71 2.99 -2.78 1.94
N SER A 72 1.90 -2.95 1.22
CA SER A 72 1.84 -3.86 0.07
C SER A 72 2.68 -3.38 -1.12
N LEU A 73 2.97 -2.09 -1.21
CA LEU A 73 3.75 -1.56 -2.32
C LEU A 73 5.25 -1.78 -2.14
N SER A 74 5.76 -1.58 -0.93
CA SER A 74 7.20 -1.74 -0.66
C SER A 74 7.55 -3.07 -0.03
N GLY A 75 6.56 -3.84 0.43
CA GLY A 75 6.79 -5.12 1.09
C GLY A 75 7.42 -4.99 2.46
N ARG A 76 7.24 -3.87 3.14
CA ARG A 76 7.83 -3.62 4.45
C ARG A 76 6.83 -3.82 5.57
N TYR A 77 7.29 -4.45 6.65
CA TYR A 77 6.56 -4.49 7.92
C TYR A 77 7.04 -3.35 8.80
N PHE A 78 6.11 -2.67 9.45
CA PHE A 78 6.45 -1.55 10.32
C PHE A 78 5.42 -1.38 11.43
N LYS A 79 5.81 -0.69 12.50
CA LYS A 79 4.91 -0.35 13.60
C LYS A 79 4.46 1.10 13.48
N ASN A 80 3.17 1.30 13.64
CA ASN A 80 2.57 2.64 13.57
C ASN A 80 1.23 2.61 14.29
N ASP A 81 0.41 3.64 14.08
CA ASP A 81 -0.91 3.77 14.65
C ASP A 81 -1.90 4.07 13.54
N MET A 82 -3.09 3.48 13.62
CA MET A 82 -4.11 3.63 12.57
C MET A 82 -4.51 5.10 12.39
N GLU A 83 -4.67 5.84 13.48
CA GLU A 83 -5.02 7.25 13.38
C GLU A 83 -3.92 8.07 12.71
N ASN A 84 -2.66 7.75 13.00
CA ASN A 84 -1.53 8.41 12.35
C ASN A 84 -1.51 8.15 10.85
N ILE A 85 -1.79 6.91 10.44
CA ILE A 85 -1.84 6.55 9.00
C ILE A 85 -3.00 7.28 8.31
N ARG A 86 -4.16 7.33 8.94
CA ARG A 86 -5.32 8.05 8.39
C ARG A 86 -5.06 9.54 8.27
N LYS A 87 -4.42 10.11 9.30
CA LYS A 87 -4.02 11.52 9.26
C LYS A 87 -3.03 11.76 8.13
N ALA A 88 -2.06 10.88 7.97
CA ALA A 88 -1.08 10.97 6.89
C ALA A 88 -1.76 10.98 5.52
N GLN A 89 -2.73 10.10 5.31
CA GLN A 89 -3.49 10.07 4.06
C GLN A 89 -4.25 11.37 3.84
N ASN A 90 -4.92 11.88 4.86
CA ASN A 90 -5.68 13.12 4.76
C ASN A 90 -4.78 14.31 4.45
N ASP A 91 -3.64 14.42 5.14
CA ASP A 91 -2.67 15.48 4.91
C ASP A 91 -2.07 15.38 3.51
N PHE A 92 -1.72 14.17 3.09
CA PHE A 92 -1.19 13.90 1.75
C PHE A 92 -2.17 14.38 0.67
N ASN A 93 -3.45 13.97 0.79
CA ASN A 93 -4.46 14.35 -0.19
C ASN A 93 -4.77 15.85 -0.19
N SER A 94 -4.77 16.47 0.98
CA SER A 94 -4.96 17.91 1.09
C SER A 94 -3.86 18.68 0.36
N GLU A 95 -2.61 18.28 0.57
CA GLU A 95 -1.48 18.89 -0.12
C GLU A 95 -1.46 18.58 -1.62
N LEU A 96 -1.86 17.35 -1.99
CA LEU A 96 -1.96 16.94 -3.38
C LEU A 96 -2.90 17.84 -4.16
N LEU A 97 -4.03 18.19 -3.58
CA LEU A 97 -5.01 19.08 -4.22
C LEU A 97 -4.44 20.47 -4.49
N THR A 98 -3.50 20.92 -3.66
CA THR A 98 -2.82 22.20 -3.86
C THR A 98 -1.67 22.07 -4.86
N GLU A 99 -0.88 21.01 -4.75
CA GLU A 99 0.33 20.81 -5.55
C GLU A 99 0.08 20.12 -6.89
N MET A 100 -1.12 19.60 -7.09
CA MET A 100 -1.58 18.91 -8.31
C MET A 100 -1.11 17.46 -8.43
N TYR A 101 -0.04 17.09 -7.77
CA TYR A 101 0.43 15.70 -7.67
C TYR A 101 1.34 15.54 -6.46
N LYS A 102 1.51 14.29 -5.98
CA LYS A 102 2.49 13.97 -4.93
C LYS A 102 3.06 12.57 -5.13
N PRO A 103 4.37 12.41 -4.95
CA PRO A 103 5.00 11.09 -5.07
C PRO A 103 4.76 10.22 -3.83
N LEU A 104 4.85 8.90 -4.02
CA LEU A 104 4.68 7.91 -2.96
C LEU A 104 5.63 8.14 -1.78
N ASN A 105 6.86 8.58 -2.03
CA ASN A 105 7.83 8.83 -0.96
C ASN A 105 7.37 9.90 0.03
N GLU A 106 6.54 10.83 -0.41
CA GLU A 106 5.96 11.83 0.49
C GLU A 106 5.04 11.17 1.52
N LEU A 107 4.25 10.18 1.09
CA LEU A 107 3.44 9.39 2.02
C LEU A 107 4.33 8.65 3.02
N TYR A 108 5.41 8.04 2.54
CA TYR A 108 6.34 7.32 3.40
C TYR A 108 6.95 8.25 4.46
N HIS A 109 7.26 9.48 4.11
CA HIS A 109 7.74 10.46 5.08
C HIS A 109 6.71 10.73 6.19
N TYR A 110 5.44 10.88 5.84
CA TYR A 110 4.38 11.10 6.83
C TYR A 110 4.25 9.95 7.81
N ILE A 111 4.45 8.73 7.36
CA ILE A 111 4.28 7.56 8.22
C ILE A 111 5.58 7.06 8.85
N GLY A 112 6.69 7.72 8.56
CA GLY A 112 7.98 7.41 9.19
C GLY A 112 8.78 6.34 8.51
N LEU A 113 8.52 6.06 7.25
CA LEU A 113 9.29 5.10 6.45
C LEU A 113 10.30 5.83 5.56
N GLN A 114 11.39 5.12 5.26
CA GLN A 114 12.40 5.64 4.35
C GLN A 114 11.92 5.62 2.91
N ASP A 115 12.49 6.51 2.10
CA ASP A 115 12.24 6.59 0.68
C ASP A 115 12.57 5.28 -0.02
N THR A 116 11.83 5.00 -1.09
CA THR A 116 12.14 3.92 -2.01
C THR A 116 12.55 4.51 -3.35
N GLU A 117 13.32 3.73 -4.12
CA GLU A 117 13.75 4.16 -5.44
C GLU A 117 12.55 4.40 -6.38
N LEU A 118 11.59 3.50 -6.36
CA LEU A 118 10.39 3.64 -7.19
C LEU A 118 9.47 4.77 -6.72
N GLY A 119 9.45 5.05 -5.43
CA GLY A 119 8.57 6.06 -4.84
C GLY A 119 8.87 7.49 -5.24
N LYS A 120 10.00 7.74 -5.89
CA LYS A 120 10.33 9.07 -6.43
C LYS A 120 9.49 9.41 -7.65
N ASN A 121 9.19 8.40 -8.47
CA ASN A 121 8.61 8.57 -9.80
C ASN A 121 7.18 8.06 -9.90
N LEU A 122 6.64 7.58 -8.79
CA LEU A 122 5.29 7.05 -8.72
C LEU A 122 4.50 7.85 -7.68
N GLY A 123 3.26 8.13 -7.98
CA GLY A 123 2.41 8.89 -7.07
C GLY A 123 0.99 9.02 -7.56
N TRP A 124 0.31 9.99 -7.00
CA TRP A 124 -1.10 10.27 -7.32
C TRP A 124 -1.25 11.72 -7.74
N ASP A 125 -2.34 12.01 -8.43
CA ASP A 125 -2.67 13.35 -8.87
C ASP A 125 -4.15 13.65 -8.63
N THR A 126 -4.63 14.77 -9.17
CA THR A 126 -6.02 15.20 -8.96
C THR A 126 -7.06 14.34 -9.68
N ASP A 127 -6.63 13.47 -10.59
CA ASP A 127 -7.54 12.53 -11.25
C ASP A 127 -7.88 11.32 -10.38
N GLY A 128 -7.04 11.05 -9.37
CA GLY A 128 -7.27 9.95 -8.43
C GLY A 128 -6.42 10.13 -7.21
N LEU A 129 -7.05 10.41 -6.09
CA LEU A 129 -6.37 10.65 -4.81
C LEU A 129 -5.89 9.34 -4.18
N LEU A 130 -5.00 9.46 -3.20
CA LEU A 130 -4.58 8.33 -2.39
C LEU A 130 -5.78 7.77 -1.62
N ASP A 131 -6.01 6.47 -1.74
CA ASP A 131 -7.09 5.77 -1.05
C ASP A 131 -6.58 4.43 -0.57
N ILE A 132 -6.28 4.33 0.72
CA ILE A 132 -5.74 3.12 1.34
C ILE A 132 -6.88 2.26 1.87
N HIS A 133 -6.86 1.00 1.51
CA HIS A 133 -7.71 -0.02 2.09
C HIS A 133 -6.93 -0.77 3.17
N PHE A 134 -7.50 -0.87 4.37
CA PHE A 134 -6.89 -1.55 5.50
C PHE A 134 -7.55 -2.90 5.71
N SER A 135 -6.75 -3.96 5.73
CA SER A 135 -7.22 -5.33 6.00
C SER A 135 -6.53 -5.87 7.24
N ALA A 136 -7.31 -6.23 8.26
CA ALA A 136 -6.79 -6.86 9.47
C ALA A 136 -6.58 -8.36 9.22
N LYS A 137 -5.34 -8.82 9.30
CA LYS A 137 -4.96 -10.21 9.05
C LYS A 137 -4.02 -10.71 10.16
N ILE A 138 -3.72 -11.99 10.14
CA ILE A 138 -2.76 -12.60 11.06
C ILE A 138 -1.47 -12.86 10.29
N ALA A 139 -0.37 -12.28 10.77
CA ALA A 139 0.94 -12.52 10.17
C ALA A 139 1.43 -13.94 10.50
N SER A 140 2.49 -14.38 9.82
CA SER A 140 3.01 -15.74 9.94
C SER A 140 3.45 -16.13 11.36
N ASN A 141 3.81 -15.15 12.19
CA ASN A 141 4.17 -15.37 13.60
C ASN A 141 2.94 -15.38 14.53
N GLY A 142 1.72 -15.31 14.00
CA GLY A 142 0.50 -15.28 14.81
C GLY A 142 0.10 -13.90 15.34
N ILE A 143 0.87 -12.87 15.05
CA ILE A 143 0.56 -11.50 15.50
C ILE A 143 -0.41 -10.84 14.53
N PRO A 144 -1.43 -10.13 15.03
CA PRO A 144 -2.31 -9.35 14.17
C PRO A 144 -1.53 -8.29 13.37
N CYS A 145 -1.86 -8.17 12.10
CA CYS A 145 -1.20 -7.23 11.19
C CYS A 145 -2.25 -6.54 10.32
N ILE A 146 -2.10 -5.24 10.14
CA ILE A 146 -2.95 -4.49 9.22
C ILE A 146 -2.21 -4.33 7.90
N VAL A 147 -2.79 -4.90 6.84
CA VAL A 147 -2.23 -4.79 5.49
C VAL A 147 -2.78 -3.53 4.84
N MET A 148 -1.87 -2.70 4.34
CA MET A 148 -2.22 -1.50 3.58
C MET A 148 -2.24 -1.84 2.09
N GLU A 149 -3.42 -1.85 1.50
CA GLU A 149 -3.63 -1.99 0.07
C GLU A 149 -4.04 -0.63 -0.49
N TYR A 150 -3.66 -0.35 -1.71
CA TYR A 150 -3.96 0.92 -2.35
C TYR A 150 -5.04 0.70 -3.40
N ARG A 151 -6.22 1.26 -3.19
CA ARG A 151 -7.35 1.08 -4.12
C ARG A 151 -7.03 1.58 -5.50
N LEU A 152 -6.26 2.66 -5.57
CA LEU A 152 -5.75 3.21 -6.80
C LEU A 152 -4.23 3.12 -6.74
N GLN A 153 -3.64 2.34 -7.64
CA GLN A 153 -2.19 2.19 -7.68
C GLN A 153 -1.53 3.52 -8.06
N PRO A 154 -0.34 3.82 -7.49
CA PRO A 154 0.38 5.01 -7.89
C PRO A 154 0.76 4.92 -9.36
N LYS A 155 0.72 6.04 -10.04
CA LYS A 155 1.08 6.13 -11.44
C LYS A 155 2.39 6.88 -11.62
N LYS A 156 2.98 6.71 -12.77
CA LYS A 156 4.20 7.41 -13.14
C LYS A 156 3.94 8.90 -13.28
N ILE A 157 4.76 9.69 -12.63
CA ILE A 157 4.65 11.14 -12.61
C ILE A 157 5.94 11.80 -13.08
#